data_3833938b15707c68187382fabdb17b39
#
_entry.id   3833938b15707c68187382fabdb17b39
#
_cell.length_a   1.000
_cell.length_b   1.000
_cell.length_c   1.000
_cell.angle_alpha   90.00
_cell.angle_beta   90.00
_cell.angle_gamma   90.00
#
_symmetry.space_group_name_H-M   'P 1'
#
loop_
_entity.id
_entity.type
_entity.pdbx_description
1 polymer ?
#
loop_
_entity_poly.entity_id
_entity_poly.type
_entity_poly.pdbx_seq_one_letter_code
_entity_poly.pdbx_strand_id
1 'polypeptide(L)'
;TEQTEVDAMAKAIEDAISNVPEDSKDYARNILNKLYSKVFEEKLIRYTEIHDMKQDDALEMFVRFNSGGKALRKSEITMSILEAYWPSAKTEFGKLLVDSYENFDTDFIIRSALMLYGDVVKSNINKNIAEELKNNWNDFKKALKNLESILKDMKIGVSRFSGSWNVLLPIIYFIYYNPDYRNNLDGIRAYLIRAVLFTYFQSGTTSKLQQMKSRINENEHEISVEMLNQMNDLRVTDGKIEDILNEEKGSRVAGEALYFLSLDWRNSHFKYEQDHLHPFERFDGNKPIAVSMEDWRNWRGNRNRLANLHSLEGRSNASKSDMRLVDSLEDRKRGSAGMPR
;
A
#
# COMPACT_ATOMS: atom_id res chain seq x y z
N THR A 1 19.19 6.64 -55.10
CA THR A 1 18.80 8.05 -55.14
C THR A 1 17.36 8.15 -54.62
N GLU A 2 16.93 9.24 -54.04
CA GLU A 2 15.58 9.47 -53.50
C GLU A 2 14.45 9.05 -54.44
N GLN A 3 14.60 9.30 -55.77
CA GLN A 3 13.62 8.91 -56.79
C GLN A 3 13.46 7.38 -56.91
N THR A 4 14.52 6.63 -56.77
CA THR A 4 14.49 5.16 -56.82
C THR A 4 13.79 4.53 -55.63
N GLU A 5 13.87 5.17 -54.45
CA GLU A 5 13.19 4.73 -53.24
C GLU A 5 11.67 5.03 -53.28
N VAL A 6 11.29 6.19 -53.83
CA VAL A 6 9.88 6.54 -54.03
C VAL A 6 9.20 5.60 -55.04
N ASP A 7 9.89 5.26 -56.15
CA ASP A 7 9.34 4.34 -57.14
C ASP A 7 9.21 2.91 -56.60
N ALA A 8 10.18 2.47 -55.78
CA ALA A 8 10.12 1.17 -55.13
C ALA A 8 8.97 1.10 -54.11
N MET A 9 8.74 2.18 -53.36
CA MET A 9 7.63 2.27 -52.42
C MET A 9 6.29 2.25 -53.15
N ALA A 10 6.09 3.04 -54.20
CA ALA A 10 4.87 3.06 -54.97
C ALA A 10 4.51 1.65 -55.50
N LYS A 11 5.51 0.96 -56.02
CA LYS A 11 5.36 -0.43 -56.47
C LYS A 11 4.98 -1.39 -55.34
N ALA A 12 5.63 -1.29 -54.19
CA ALA A 12 5.33 -2.13 -53.04
C ALA A 12 3.90 -1.93 -52.53
N ILE A 13 3.38 -0.68 -52.57
CA ILE A 13 2.01 -0.37 -52.21
C ILE A 13 1.03 -1.00 -53.22
N GLU A 14 1.28 -0.85 -54.52
CA GLU A 14 0.44 -1.44 -55.57
C GLU A 14 0.41 -2.96 -55.48
N ASP A 15 1.56 -3.59 -55.24
CA ASP A 15 1.64 -5.03 -55.01
C ASP A 15 0.85 -5.48 -53.79
N ALA A 16 0.93 -4.73 -52.68
CA ALA A 16 0.23 -5.02 -51.46
C ALA A 16 -1.31 -4.93 -51.58
N ILE A 17 -1.82 -4.02 -52.38
CA ILE A 17 -3.25 -3.82 -52.62
C ILE A 17 -3.80 -4.63 -53.80
N SER A 18 -2.98 -5.40 -54.51
CA SER A 18 -3.37 -6.12 -55.72
C SER A 18 -4.59 -7.04 -55.52
N ASN A 19 -4.68 -7.67 -54.34
CA ASN A 19 -5.78 -8.58 -53.97
C ASN A 19 -6.93 -7.92 -53.20
N VAL A 20 -6.91 -6.60 -53.04
CA VAL A 20 -7.99 -5.83 -52.37
C VAL A 20 -9.11 -5.57 -53.37
N PRO A 21 -10.41 -5.70 -52.98
CA PRO A 21 -11.53 -5.34 -53.85
C PRO A 21 -11.43 -3.92 -54.40
N GLU A 22 -11.84 -3.71 -55.67
CA GLU A 22 -11.62 -2.45 -56.38
C GLU A 22 -12.19 -1.22 -55.68
N ASP A 23 -13.36 -1.36 -55.05
CA ASP A 23 -14.03 -0.33 -54.27
C ASP A 23 -13.30 0.08 -52.96
N SER A 24 -12.37 -0.79 -52.51
CA SER A 24 -11.59 -0.58 -51.29
C SER A 24 -10.12 -0.23 -51.52
N LYS A 25 -9.66 -0.27 -52.78
CA LYS A 25 -8.24 -0.04 -53.12
C LYS A 25 -7.75 1.37 -52.76
N ASP A 26 -8.55 2.38 -53.02
CA ASP A 26 -8.20 3.79 -52.73
C ASP A 26 -8.06 4.01 -51.22
N TYR A 27 -8.93 3.39 -50.45
CA TYR A 27 -8.86 3.45 -48.99
C TYR A 27 -7.58 2.76 -48.47
N ALA A 28 -7.29 1.55 -48.98
CA ALA A 28 -6.10 0.79 -48.61
C ALA A 28 -4.81 1.53 -48.99
N ARG A 29 -4.76 2.11 -50.22
CA ARG A 29 -3.62 2.94 -50.69
C ARG A 29 -3.39 4.14 -49.76
N ASN A 30 -4.45 4.83 -49.36
CA ASN A 30 -4.35 5.99 -48.51
C ASN A 30 -3.82 5.60 -47.10
N ILE A 31 -4.25 4.46 -46.55
CA ILE A 31 -3.73 3.96 -45.26
C ILE A 31 -2.24 3.61 -45.37
N LEU A 32 -1.83 2.87 -46.43
CA LEU A 32 -0.43 2.49 -46.62
C LEU A 32 0.48 3.69 -46.84
N ASN A 33 0.03 4.69 -47.59
CA ASN A 33 0.75 5.95 -47.77
C ASN A 33 0.90 6.71 -46.43
N LYS A 34 -0.16 6.79 -45.64
CA LYS A 34 -0.10 7.41 -44.30
C LYS A 34 0.84 6.65 -43.38
N LEU A 35 0.82 5.31 -43.41
CA LEU A 35 1.72 4.49 -42.62
C LEU A 35 3.18 4.70 -43.01
N TYR A 36 3.46 4.72 -44.32
CA TYR A 36 4.81 5.01 -44.85
C TYR A 36 5.30 6.38 -44.41
N SER A 37 4.50 7.41 -44.62
CA SER A 37 4.87 8.77 -44.22
C SER A 37 5.13 8.86 -42.70
N LYS A 38 4.31 8.19 -41.87
CA LYS A 38 4.52 8.14 -40.43
C LYS A 38 5.83 7.44 -40.03
N VAL A 39 6.20 6.36 -40.71
CA VAL A 39 7.35 5.53 -40.33
C VAL A 39 8.66 6.08 -40.92
N PHE A 40 8.64 6.55 -42.15
CA PHE A 40 9.87 6.86 -42.88
C PHE A 40 10.10 8.35 -43.13
N GLU A 41 9.05 9.17 -43.22
CA GLU A 41 9.17 10.60 -43.55
C GLU A 41 9.04 11.49 -42.31
N GLU A 42 8.12 11.17 -41.38
CA GLU A 42 7.95 11.98 -40.20
C GLU A 42 9.05 11.72 -39.16
N LYS A 43 9.63 12.79 -38.66
CA LYS A 43 10.59 12.71 -37.54
C LYS A 43 9.87 12.46 -36.22
N LEU A 44 9.37 11.21 -36.02
CA LEU A 44 8.59 10.82 -34.85
C LEU A 44 9.45 10.78 -33.58
N ILE A 45 10.74 10.47 -33.72
CA ILE A 45 11.69 10.41 -32.61
C ILE A 45 12.66 11.60 -32.75
N ARG A 46 12.70 12.41 -31.71
CA ARG A 46 13.72 13.47 -31.58
C ARG A 46 14.68 13.06 -30.48
N TYR A 47 15.96 13.18 -30.76
CA TYR A 47 17.00 12.98 -29.77
C TYR A 47 17.93 14.19 -29.72
N THR A 48 18.50 14.41 -28.54
CA THR A 48 19.58 15.39 -28.34
C THR A 48 20.80 14.63 -27.86
N GLU A 49 21.86 14.67 -28.61
CA GLU A 49 23.13 14.07 -28.21
C GLU A 49 23.89 15.07 -27.34
N ILE A 50 24.36 14.62 -26.19
CA ILE A 50 25.07 15.44 -25.23
C ILE A 50 26.42 14.80 -24.99
N HIS A 51 27.48 15.54 -25.29
CA HIS A 51 28.85 15.10 -25.12
C HIS A 51 29.41 15.61 -23.79
N ASP A 52 30.34 14.85 -23.19
CA ASP A 52 31.13 15.23 -22.01
C ASP A 52 30.31 15.55 -20.72
N MET A 53 29.11 15.01 -20.61
CA MET A 53 28.26 15.20 -19.42
C MET A 53 28.58 14.15 -18.35
N LYS A 54 28.69 14.60 -17.09
CA LYS A 54 28.79 13.68 -15.95
C LYS A 54 27.46 12.93 -15.75
N GLN A 55 27.53 11.70 -15.22
CA GLN A 55 26.36 10.85 -15.02
C GLN A 55 25.28 11.52 -14.14
N ASP A 56 25.68 12.24 -13.10
CA ASP A 56 24.75 12.94 -12.21
C ASP A 56 24.02 14.08 -12.94
N ASP A 57 24.70 14.84 -13.80
CA ASP A 57 24.12 15.92 -14.60
C ASP A 57 23.13 15.35 -15.64
N ALA A 58 23.48 14.19 -16.24
CA ALA A 58 22.59 13.49 -17.17
C ALA A 58 21.32 12.99 -16.50
N LEU A 59 21.41 12.47 -15.27
CA LEU A 59 20.27 12.05 -14.47
C LEU A 59 19.37 13.23 -14.08
N GLU A 60 19.97 14.36 -13.67
CA GLU A 60 19.21 15.57 -13.36
C GLU A 60 18.43 16.08 -14.56
N MET A 61 19.07 16.09 -15.73
CA MET A 61 18.45 16.48 -16.98
C MET A 61 17.31 15.51 -17.36
N PHE A 62 17.52 14.20 -17.24
CA PHE A 62 16.47 13.19 -17.46
C PHE A 62 15.24 13.46 -16.60
N VAL A 63 15.41 13.76 -15.32
CA VAL A 63 14.31 14.11 -14.40
C VAL A 63 13.59 15.38 -14.86
N ARG A 64 14.34 16.43 -15.25
CA ARG A 64 13.75 17.69 -15.74
C ARG A 64 12.95 17.51 -17.03
N PHE A 65 13.46 16.76 -18.01
CA PHE A 65 12.74 16.49 -19.26
C PHE A 65 11.43 15.74 -19.03
N ASN A 66 11.43 14.78 -18.11
CA ASN A 66 10.23 14.01 -17.77
C ASN A 66 9.19 14.80 -16.97
N SER A 67 9.55 15.97 -16.44
CA SER A 67 8.61 16.86 -15.75
C SER A 67 7.74 17.70 -16.69
N GLY A 68 8.08 17.76 -17.99
CA GLY A 68 7.41 18.62 -18.99
C GLY A 68 6.38 17.93 -19.89
N GLY A 69 6.19 16.59 -19.79
CA GLY A 69 5.31 15.80 -20.65
C GLY A 69 4.35 14.89 -19.85
N LYS A 70 4.01 13.69 -20.41
CA LYS A 70 3.37 12.64 -19.60
C LYS A 70 4.37 12.19 -18.55
N ALA A 71 4.18 12.68 -17.33
CA ALA A 71 5.09 12.43 -16.24
C ALA A 71 5.25 10.92 -15.98
N LEU A 72 6.49 10.45 -15.89
CA LEU A 72 6.81 9.14 -15.37
C LEU A 72 6.40 9.08 -13.89
N ARG A 73 6.03 7.89 -13.43
CA ARG A 73 5.81 7.67 -12.00
C ARG A 73 7.13 7.88 -11.25
N LYS A 74 7.05 8.39 -10.04
CA LYS A 74 8.24 8.64 -9.20
C LYS A 74 9.09 7.38 -9.01
N SER A 75 8.47 6.22 -8.87
CA SER A 75 9.13 4.92 -8.77
C SER A 75 9.88 4.54 -10.04
N GLU A 76 9.38 4.89 -11.23
CA GLU A 76 10.04 4.64 -12.51
C GLU A 76 11.30 5.50 -12.67
N ILE A 77 11.20 6.79 -12.33
CA ILE A 77 12.35 7.70 -12.31
C ILE A 77 13.41 7.20 -11.33
N THR A 78 12.99 6.82 -10.12
CA THR A 78 13.88 6.32 -9.09
C THR A 78 14.56 5.01 -9.50
N MET A 79 13.85 4.12 -10.19
CA MET A 79 14.42 2.89 -10.72
C MET A 79 15.46 3.20 -11.81
N SER A 80 15.21 4.15 -12.70
CA SER A 80 16.17 4.57 -13.72
C SER A 80 17.46 5.14 -13.10
N ILE A 81 17.34 5.89 -12.00
CA ILE A 81 18.49 6.38 -11.23
C ILE A 81 19.25 5.20 -10.60
N LEU A 82 18.54 4.25 -10.01
CA LEU A 82 19.16 3.04 -9.44
C LEU A 82 19.93 2.24 -10.50
N GLU A 83 19.33 2.01 -11.67
CA GLU A 83 19.97 1.27 -12.77
C GLU A 83 21.23 1.95 -13.29
N ALA A 84 21.33 3.28 -13.22
CA ALA A 84 22.52 4.02 -13.59
C ALA A 84 23.73 3.68 -12.69
N TYR A 85 23.51 3.39 -11.41
CA TYR A 85 24.57 3.02 -10.45
C TYR A 85 24.64 1.51 -10.18
N TRP A 86 23.52 0.81 -10.40
CA TRP A 86 23.40 -0.63 -10.24
C TRP A 86 22.63 -1.24 -11.40
N PRO A 87 23.30 -1.57 -12.54
CA PRO A 87 22.66 -2.00 -13.79
C PRO A 87 21.70 -3.20 -13.67
N SER A 88 21.90 -4.07 -12.68
CA SER A 88 21.01 -5.21 -12.44
C SER A 88 19.87 -4.93 -11.46
N ALA A 89 19.70 -3.69 -10.95
CA ALA A 89 18.73 -3.34 -9.93
C ALA A 89 17.31 -3.80 -10.29
N LYS A 90 16.81 -3.48 -11.47
CA LYS A 90 15.48 -3.88 -11.93
C LYS A 90 15.27 -5.38 -11.94
N THR A 91 16.28 -6.14 -12.38
CA THR A 91 16.24 -7.61 -12.37
C THR A 91 16.20 -8.16 -10.95
N GLU A 92 17.03 -7.62 -10.05
CA GLU A 92 17.08 -8.04 -8.65
C GLU A 92 15.79 -7.70 -7.90
N PHE A 93 15.21 -6.53 -8.15
CA PHE A 93 13.90 -6.15 -7.62
C PHE A 93 12.80 -7.08 -8.16
N GLY A 94 12.82 -7.39 -9.47
CA GLY A 94 11.87 -8.31 -10.09
C GLY A 94 11.90 -9.70 -9.44
N LYS A 95 13.09 -10.26 -9.24
CA LYS A 95 13.27 -11.55 -8.53
C LYS A 95 12.72 -11.47 -7.10
N LEU A 96 13.06 -10.41 -6.36
CA LEU A 96 12.60 -10.21 -4.99
C LEU A 96 11.06 -10.18 -4.89
N LEU A 97 10.38 -9.49 -5.81
CA LEU A 97 8.93 -9.36 -5.83
C LEU A 97 8.22 -10.66 -6.21
N VAL A 98 8.82 -11.49 -7.08
CA VAL A 98 8.21 -12.76 -7.54
C VAL A 98 8.44 -13.89 -6.53
N ASP A 99 9.66 -14.03 -6.01
CA ASP A 99 10.05 -15.25 -5.29
C ASP A 99 9.56 -15.31 -3.84
N SER A 100 9.41 -14.18 -3.16
CA SER A 100 9.17 -14.20 -1.71
C SER A 100 8.26 -13.08 -1.18
N TYR A 101 8.02 -12.04 -1.97
CA TYR A 101 7.41 -10.79 -1.48
C TYR A 101 6.39 -10.23 -2.47
N GLU A 102 5.58 -11.09 -3.06
CA GLU A 102 4.53 -10.72 -4.01
C GLU A 102 3.54 -9.66 -3.48
N ASN A 103 3.47 -9.52 -2.15
CA ASN A 103 2.61 -8.55 -1.49
C ASN A 103 3.23 -7.15 -1.35
N PHE A 104 4.55 -7.02 -1.52
CA PHE A 104 5.23 -5.72 -1.56
C PHE A 104 5.29 -5.20 -3.00
N ASP A 105 5.41 -3.89 -3.16
CA ASP A 105 5.62 -3.25 -4.44
C ASP A 105 7.00 -2.58 -4.53
N THR A 106 7.36 -2.14 -5.73
CA THR A 106 8.63 -1.45 -5.97
C THR A 106 8.75 -0.15 -5.15
N ASP A 107 7.63 0.56 -4.91
CA ASP A 107 7.64 1.78 -4.11
C ASP A 107 8.01 1.49 -2.65
N PHE A 108 7.50 0.40 -2.09
CA PHE A 108 7.87 -0.03 -0.73
C PHE A 108 9.37 -0.38 -0.61
N ILE A 109 9.93 -1.10 -1.59
CA ILE A 109 11.36 -1.45 -1.59
C ILE A 109 12.22 -0.19 -1.66
N ILE A 110 11.89 0.74 -2.54
CA ILE A 110 12.59 2.02 -2.69
C ILE A 110 12.52 2.84 -1.39
N ARG A 111 11.33 2.96 -0.80
CA ARG A 111 11.14 3.69 0.47
C ARG A 111 11.88 3.05 1.62
N SER A 112 11.92 1.72 1.66
CA SER A 112 12.71 0.98 2.66
C SER A 112 14.20 1.27 2.52
N ALA A 113 14.73 1.31 1.29
CA ALA A 113 16.12 1.69 1.04
C ALA A 113 16.40 3.14 1.47
N LEU A 114 15.49 4.08 1.17
CA LEU A 114 15.60 5.47 1.63
C LEU A 114 15.56 5.58 3.17
N MET A 115 14.72 4.79 3.81
CA MET A 115 14.65 4.76 5.28
C MET A 115 15.93 4.24 5.90
N LEU A 116 16.54 3.21 5.30
CA LEU A 116 17.78 2.58 5.80
C LEU A 116 19.01 3.43 5.53
N TYR A 117 19.26 3.76 4.27
CA TYR A 117 20.54 4.31 3.80
C TYR A 117 20.49 5.80 3.48
N GLY A 118 19.31 6.40 3.46
CA GLY A 118 19.12 7.80 3.08
C GLY A 118 18.63 8.69 4.19
N ASP A 119 18.40 9.93 3.81
CA ASP A 119 17.61 10.88 4.57
C ASP A 119 16.15 10.79 4.08
N VAL A 120 15.26 10.32 4.94
CA VAL A 120 13.82 10.17 4.61
C VAL A 120 13.14 11.48 4.23
N VAL A 121 13.74 12.63 4.53
CA VAL A 121 13.28 13.95 4.07
C VAL A 121 13.58 14.14 2.57
N LYS A 122 14.72 13.63 2.09
CA LYS A 122 15.11 13.67 0.68
C LYS A 122 14.53 12.44 -0.04
N SER A 123 13.51 12.65 -0.81
CA SER A 123 12.77 11.58 -1.48
C SER A 123 13.44 11.04 -2.75
N ASN A 124 14.73 11.31 -3.00
CA ASN A 124 15.45 10.88 -4.18
C ASN A 124 16.62 9.96 -3.81
N ILE A 125 16.73 8.85 -4.50
CA ILE A 125 17.93 8.00 -4.46
C ILE A 125 19.06 8.75 -5.15
N ASN A 126 20.23 8.68 -4.54
CA ASN A 126 21.51 9.17 -5.11
C ASN A 126 22.50 8.02 -5.21
N LYS A 127 23.68 8.30 -5.75
CA LYS A 127 24.76 7.32 -5.92
C LYS A 127 25.08 6.56 -4.63
N ASN A 128 25.24 7.26 -3.51
CA ASN A 128 25.62 6.65 -2.23
C ASN A 128 24.56 5.67 -1.75
N ILE A 129 23.28 6.05 -1.81
CA ILE A 129 22.16 5.17 -1.41
C ILE A 129 22.07 3.94 -2.32
N ALA A 130 22.30 4.12 -3.63
CA ALA A 130 22.30 3.03 -4.60
C ALA A 130 23.44 2.03 -4.34
N GLU A 131 24.66 2.54 -4.05
CA GLU A 131 25.82 1.73 -3.70
C GLU A 131 25.63 1.00 -2.37
N GLU A 132 25.12 1.67 -1.32
CA GLU A 132 24.81 1.07 -0.03
C GLU A 132 23.77 -0.06 -0.18
N LEU A 133 22.68 0.20 -0.91
CA LEU A 133 21.66 -0.81 -1.16
C LEU A 133 22.22 -2.02 -1.91
N LYS A 134 23.04 -1.79 -2.95
CA LYS A 134 23.71 -2.85 -3.71
C LYS A 134 24.64 -3.67 -2.85
N ASN A 135 25.49 -3.03 -2.06
CA ASN A 135 26.49 -3.68 -1.21
C ASN A 135 25.83 -4.51 -0.09
N ASN A 136 24.73 -4.03 0.44
CA ASN A 136 24.00 -4.66 1.54
C ASN A 136 22.71 -5.38 1.07
N TRP A 137 22.61 -5.73 -0.22
CA TRP A 137 21.39 -6.29 -0.80
C TRP A 137 20.89 -7.56 -0.11
N ASN A 138 21.80 -8.43 0.32
CA ASN A 138 21.43 -9.66 1.02
C ASN A 138 20.84 -9.40 2.42
N ASP A 139 21.41 -8.45 3.16
CA ASP A 139 20.91 -8.07 4.48
C ASP A 139 19.58 -7.34 4.36
N PHE A 140 19.43 -6.50 3.32
CA PHE A 140 18.18 -5.86 2.98
C PHE A 140 17.06 -6.89 2.69
N LYS A 141 17.33 -7.90 1.85
CA LYS A 141 16.39 -9.00 1.59
C LYS A 141 16.02 -9.75 2.84
N LYS A 142 17.00 -10.02 3.71
CA LYS A 142 16.77 -10.69 4.99
C LYS A 142 15.86 -9.86 5.90
N ALA A 143 16.04 -8.54 5.96
CA ALA A 143 15.17 -7.66 6.75
C ALA A 143 13.73 -7.66 6.25
N LEU A 144 13.52 -7.63 4.93
CA LEU A 144 12.17 -7.75 4.32
C LEU A 144 11.51 -9.09 4.66
N LYS A 145 12.24 -10.20 4.55
CA LYS A 145 11.74 -11.53 4.92
C LYS A 145 11.38 -11.62 6.40
N ASN A 146 12.18 -11.00 7.26
CA ASN A 146 11.91 -10.95 8.69
C ASN A 146 10.67 -10.12 8.99
N LEU A 147 10.46 -8.98 8.30
CA LEU A 147 9.24 -8.19 8.41
C LEU A 147 8.00 -9.01 8.05
N GLU A 148 8.03 -9.73 6.93
CA GLU A 148 6.94 -10.60 6.51
C GLU A 148 6.66 -11.69 7.57
N SER A 149 7.70 -12.33 8.10
CA SER A 149 7.57 -13.32 9.17
C SER A 149 6.90 -12.75 10.42
N ILE A 150 7.31 -11.56 10.88
CA ILE A 150 6.68 -10.90 12.03
C ILE A 150 5.20 -10.61 11.78
N LEU A 151 4.86 -10.05 10.63
CA LEU A 151 3.48 -9.75 10.29
C LEU A 151 2.62 -11.03 10.24
N LYS A 152 3.18 -12.12 9.69
CA LYS A 152 2.54 -13.43 9.66
C LYS A 152 2.34 -14.00 11.08
N ASP A 153 3.35 -13.92 11.92
CA ASP A 153 3.26 -14.36 13.33
C ASP A 153 2.20 -13.56 14.10
N MET A 154 2.04 -12.28 13.77
CA MET A 154 0.98 -11.40 14.30
C MET A 154 -0.38 -11.59 13.60
N LYS A 155 -0.49 -12.50 12.62
CA LYS A 155 -1.69 -12.73 11.78
C LYS A 155 -2.13 -11.49 10.99
N ILE A 156 -1.22 -10.61 10.64
CA ILE A 156 -1.48 -9.39 9.89
C ILE A 156 -1.01 -9.59 8.44
N GLY A 157 -1.95 -9.51 7.48
CA GLY A 157 -1.61 -9.62 6.06
C GLY A 157 -0.85 -8.38 5.56
N VAL A 158 0.24 -8.60 4.82
CA VAL A 158 1.06 -7.51 4.24
C VAL A 158 0.23 -6.63 3.30
N SER A 159 -0.64 -7.23 2.48
CA SER A 159 -1.52 -6.53 1.53
C SER A 159 -2.41 -5.45 2.19
N ARG A 160 -2.64 -5.55 3.49
CA ARG A 160 -3.39 -4.55 4.25
C ARG A 160 -2.72 -3.18 4.23
N PHE A 161 -1.41 -3.14 4.09
CA PHE A 161 -0.62 -1.91 4.09
C PHE A 161 -0.33 -1.37 2.69
N SER A 162 -0.81 -2.01 1.61
CA SER A 162 -0.56 -1.60 0.22
C SER A 162 -0.96 -0.15 -0.10
N GLY A 163 -1.91 0.41 0.65
CA GLY A 163 -2.29 1.83 0.57
C GLY A 163 -1.50 2.76 1.50
N SER A 164 -0.65 2.25 2.39
CA SER A 164 0.07 3.04 3.40
C SER A 164 1.32 2.33 3.93
N TRP A 165 2.29 2.08 3.06
CA TRP A 165 3.57 1.46 3.41
C TRP A 165 4.35 2.16 4.52
N ASN A 166 4.06 3.45 4.76
CA ASN A 166 4.78 4.26 5.74
C ASN A 166 4.76 3.67 7.16
N VAL A 167 3.70 2.93 7.51
CA VAL A 167 3.57 2.27 8.81
C VAL A 167 4.63 1.17 8.98
N LEU A 168 5.05 0.51 7.90
CA LEU A 168 6.02 -0.59 7.95
C LEU A 168 7.48 -0.12 7.90
N LEU A 169 7.75 1.11 7.42
CA LEU A 169 9.12 1.62 7.25
C LEU A 169 9.92 1.71 8.54
N PRO A 170 9.38 2.18 9.68
CA PRO A 170 10.09 2.15 10.94
C PRO A 170 10.38 0.73 11.45
N ILE A 171 9.52 -0.23 11.13
CA ILE A 171 9.72 -1.62 11.56
C ILE A 171 10.85 -2.26 10.77
N ILE A 172 10.93 -2.06 9.45
CA ILE A 172 12.04 -2.59 8.66
C ILE A 172 13.38 -1.94 9.07
N TYR A 173 13.36 -0.64 9.42
CA TYR A 173 14.52 0.05 9.95
C TYR A 173 15.00 -0.61 11.27
N PHE A 174 14.09 -0.83 12.21
CA PHE A 174 14.36 -1.51 13.46
C PHE A 174 14.92 -2.93 13.24
N ILE A 175 14.26 -3.75 12.41
CA ILE A 175 14.68 -5.13 12.13
C ILE A 175 16.08 -5.18 11.51
N TYR A 176 16.41 -4.24 10.64
CA TYR A 176 17.69 -4.22 9.94
C TYR A 176 18.86 -3.99 10.90
N TYR A 177 18.70 -3.11 11.88
CA TYR A 177 19.76 -2.77 12.84
C TYR A 177 19.73 -3.58 14.13
N ASN A 178 18.67 -4.33 14.39
CA ASN A 178 18.53 -5.13 15.59
C ASN A 178 18.44 -6.63 15.26
N PRO A 179 19.51 -7.42 15.44
CA PRO A 179 19.49 -8.85 15.16
C PRO A 179 18.55 -9.64 16.08
N ASP A 180 18.28 -9.13 17.28
CA ASP A 180 17.42 -9.74 18.30
C ASP A 180 15.99 -9.19 18.27
N TYR A 181 15.56 -8.68 17.13
CA TYR A 181 14.25 -8.03 16.93
C TYR A 181 13.05 -8.81 17.50
N ARG A 182 13.16 -10.15 17.60
CA ARG A 182 12.07 -10.99 18.13
C ARG A 182 11.82 -10.79 19.62
N ASN A 183 12.78 -10.26 20.36
CA ASN A 183 12.62 -9.92 21.77
C ASN A 183 11.76 -8.67 21.99
N ASN A 184 11.45 -7.93 20.92
CA ASN A 184 10.71 -6.65 20.96
C ASN A 184 9.36 -6.71 20.22
N LEU A 185 8.71 -7.87 20.13
CA LEU A 185 7.44 -8.03 19.40
C LEU A 185 6.30 -7.21 20.01
N ASP A 186 6.28 -7.02 21.33
CA ASP A 186 5.27 -6.21 22.00
C ASP A 186 5.38 -4.73 21.63
N GLY A 187 6.60 -4.21 21.53
CA GLY A 187 6.86 -2.85 21.06
C GLY A 187 6.41 -2.65 19.60
N ILE A 188 6.75 -3.60 18.72
CA ILE A 188 6.31 -3.58 17.31
C ILE A 188 4.78 -3.63 17.22
N ARG A 189 4.13 -4.51 17.97
CA ARG A 189 2.67 -4.64 18.01
C ARG A 189 2.02 -3.34 18.49
N ALA A 190 2.51 -2.78 19.59
CA ALA A 190 2.03 -1.51 20.13
C ALA A 190 2.19 -0.37 19.12
N TYR A 191 3.34 -0.30 18.45
CA TYR A 191 3.57 0.68 17.39
C TYR A 191 2.58 0.53 16.23
N LEU A 192 2.41 -0.69 15.69
CA LEU A 192 1.48 -0.95 14.57
C LEU A 192 0.05 -0.52 14.89
N ILE A 193 -0.47 -0.96 16.03
CA ILE A 193 -1.82 -0.62 16.47
C ILE A 193 -1.98 0.89 16.61
N ARG A 194 -1.05 1.54 17.29
CA ARG A 194 -1.10 2.99 17.54
C ARG A 194 -0.94 3.79 16.25
N ALA A 195 0.00 3.42 15.38
CA ALA A 195 0.24 4.12 14.12
C ALA A 195 -0.97 4.05 13.17
N VAL A 196 -1.71 2.93 13.20
CA VAL A 196 -2.91 2.74 12.38
C VAL A 196 -4.11 3.44 13.01
N LEU A 197 -4.41 3.18 14.30
CA LEU A 197 -5.62 3.71 14.96
C LEU A 197 -5.54 5.22 15.21
N PHE A 198 -4.36 5.77 15.52
CA PHE A 198 -4.16 7.21 15.68
C PHE A 198 -3.87 7.91 14.34
N THR A 199 -3.99 7.20 13.23
CA THR A 199 -3.75 7.74 11.87
C THR A 199 -2.43 8.51 11.75
N TYR A 200 -1.37 7.97 12.37
CA TYR A 200 -0.09 8.64 12.58
C TYR A 200 0.51 9.24 11.29
N PHE A 201 0.39 8.56 10.16
CA PHE A 201 0.92 9.02 8.87
C PHE A 201 -0.09 9.74 7.97
N GLN A 202 -1.22 10.20 8.51
CA GLN A 202 -2.22 10.94 7.73
C GLN A 202 -1.68 12.26 7.20
N SER A 203 -0.80 12.92 7.95
CA SER A 203 -0.13 14.16 7.57
C SER A 203 1.31 14.18 8.04
N GLY A 204 2.18 14.98 7.39
CA GLY A 204 3.57 15.16 7.79
C GLY A 204 4.40 13.87 7.72
N THR A 205 4.11 12.97 6.77
CA THR A 205 4.71 11.63 6.67
C THR A 205 6.23 11.65 6.73
N THR A 206 6.88 12.54 5.97
CA THR A 206 8.35 12.59 5.90
C THR A 206 8.98 12.97 7.23
N SER A 207 8.45 14.01 7.89
CA SER A 207 8.94 14.45 9.22
C SER A 207 8.68 13.40 10.29
N LYS A 208 7.55 12.69 10.21
CA LYS A 208 7.21 11.60 11.14
C LYS A 208 8.10 10.38 10.95
N LEU A 209 8.45 10.03 9.72
CA LEU A 209 9.43 8.98 9.45
C LEU A 209 10.81 9.35 9.99
N GLN A 210 11.23 10.60 9.80
CA GLN A 210 12.49 11.11 10.36
C GLN A 210 12.47 11.09 11.88
N GLN A 211 11.39 11.51 12.49
CA GLN A 211 11.21 11.45 13.95
C GLN A 211 11.30 10.00 14.46
N MET A 212 10.61 9.06 13.81
CA MET A 212 10.69 7.65 14.18
C MET A 212 12.11 7.10 14.06
N LYS A 213 12.80 7.42 12.95
CA LYS A 213 14.20 7.01 12.76
C LYS A 213 15.11 7.53 13.88
N SER A 214 14.98 8.82 14.24
CA SER A 214 15.75 9.41 15.33
C SER A 214 15.42 8.76 16.67
N ARG A 215 14.15 8.54 16.97
CA ARG A 215 13.72 7.91 18.22
C ARG A 215 14.19 6.46 18.36
N ILE A 216 14.15 5.68 17.28
CA ILE A 216 14.68 4.33 17.28
C ILE A 216 16.19 4.34 17.55
N ASN A 217 16.94 5.26 16.92
CA ASN A 217 18.38 5.39 17.16
C ASN A 217 18.73 5.81 18.61
N GLU A 218 17.97 6.77 19.16
CA GLU A 218 18.12 7.24 20.53
C GLU A 218 17.78 6.16 21.58
N ASN A 219 16.93 5.19 21.20
CA ASN A 219 16.46 4.09 22.03
C ASN A 219 17.19 2.76 21.72
N GLU A 220 18.50 2.83 21.50
CA GLU A 220 19.36 1.65 21.24
C GLU A 220 18.87 0.75 20.07
N HIS A 221 18.29 1.37 19.06
CA HIS A 221 17.65 0.73 17.92
C HIS A 221 16.44 -0.14 18.30
N GLU A 222 15.73 0.18 19.38
CA GLU A 222 14.52 -0.53 19.78
C GLU A 222 13.24 0.30 19.56
N ILE A 223 12.12 -0.42 19.33
CA ILE A 223 10.76 0.15 19.38
C ILE A 223 10.12 -0.33 20.68
N SER A 224 10.25 0.41 21.76
CA SER A 224 9.66 0.06 23.05
C SER A 224 8.33 0.80 23.30
N VAL A 225 7.50 0.24 24.18
CA VAL A 225 6.25 0.88 24.61
C VAL A 225 6.56 2.20 25.34
N GLU A 226 7.65 2.25 26.10
CA GLU A 226 8.14 3.44 26.81
C GLU A 226 8.50 4.56 25.82
N MET A 227 9.25 4.25 24.77
CA MET A 227 9.58 5.18 23.70
C MET A 227 8.30 5.77 23.06
N LEU A 228 7.32 4.90 22.75
CA LEU A 228 6.05 5.30 22.15
C LEU A 228 5.23 6.23 23.08
N ASN A 229 5.29 5.98 24.39
CA ASN A 229 4.61 6.82 25.39
C ASN A 229 5.23 8.22 25.54
N GLN A 230 6.48 8.39 25.16
CA GLN A 230 7.16 9.70 25.12
C GLN A 230 6.80 10.50 23.85
N MET A 231 6.22 9.88 22.83
CA MET A 231 5.82 10.51 21.59
C MET A 231 4.36 10.98 21.67
N ASN A 232 4.11 12.28 21.65
CA ASN A 232 2.75 12.84 21.77
C ASN A 232 1.75 12.22 20.79
N ASP A 233 2.17 11.98 19.53
CA ASP A 233 1.30 11.42 18.50
C ASP A 233 0.98 9.93 18.72
N LEU A 234 1.87 9.19 19.38
CA LEU A 234 1.73 7.74 19.59
C LEU A 234 1.41 7.37 21.05
N ARG A 235 1.50 8.32 21.98
CA ARG A 235 1.10 8.10 23.38
C ARG A 235 -0.38 7.83 23.46
N VAL A 236 -0.77 6.79 24.23
CA VAL A 236 -2.16 6.49 24.56
C VAL A 236 -2.66 7.49 25.59
N THR A 237 -3.80 8.12 25.34
CA THR A 237 -4.50 9.01 26.25
C THR A 237 -5.98 8.69 26.26
N ASP A 238 -6.70 9.03 27.34
CA ASP A 238 -8.14 8.83 27.43
C ASP A 238 -8.88 9.51 26.27
N GLY A 239 -8.48 10.72 25.87
CA GLY A 239 -9.05 11.43 24.71
C GLY A 239 -8.92 10.63 23.41
N LYS A 240 -7.75 10.05 23.11
CA LYS A 240 -7.57 9.22 21.90
C LYS A 240 -8.39 7.93 21.96
N ILE A 241 -8.53 7.34 23.13
CA ILE A 241 -9.39 6.17 23.31
C ILE A 241 -10.84 6.56 23.04
N GLU A 242 -11.29 7.69 23.59
CA GLU A 242 -12.64 8.21 23.37
C GLU A 242 -12.90 8.55 21.91
N ASP A 243 -11.93 9.19 21.21
CA ASP A 243 -12.02 9.45 19.78
C ASP A 243 -12.24 8.16 18.97
N ILE A 244 -11.49 7.09 19.27
CA ILE A 244 -11.65 5.78 18.62
C ILE A 244 -13.04 5.16 18.95
N LEU A 245 -13.48 5.21 20.20
CA LEU A 245 -14.78 4.66 20.60
C LEU A 245 -15.96 5.42 19.96
N ASN A 246 -15.75 6.70 19.63
CA ASN A 246 -16.71 7.54 18.94
C ASN A 246 -16.76 7.36 17.43
N GLU A 247 -15.82 6.61 16.85
CA GLU A 247 -15.82 6.30 15.42
C GLU A 247 -17.07 5.51 15.03
N GLU A 248 -17.63 5.86 13.86
CA GLU A 248 -18.88 5.27 13.39
C GLU A 248 -18.65 4.09 12.45
N LYS A 249 -19.67 3.26 12.30
CA LYS A 249 -19.73 2.18 11.30
C LYS A 249 -19.39 2.72 9.91
N GLY A 250 -18.50 2.03 9.22
CA GLY A 250 -18.02 2.43 7.90
C GLY A 250 -16.76 3.29 7.94
N SER A 251 -16.39 3.88 9.08
CA SER A 251 -15.11 4.58 9.19
C SER A 251 -13.94 3.60 9.11
N ARG A 252 -12.82 4.10 8.57
CA ARG A 252 -11.59 3.31 8.47
C ARG A 252 -11.08 2.92 9.87
N VAL A 253 -11.07 3.84 10.81
CA VAL A 253 -10.55 3.60 12.16
C VAL A 253 -11.39 2.56 12.90
N ALA A 254 -12.73 2.62 12.81
CA ALA A 254 -13.58 1.58 13.37
C ALA A 254 -13.29 0.20 12.75
N GLY A 255 -13.10 0.13 11.43
CA GLY A 255 -12.72 -1.11 10.75
C GLY A 255 -11.36 -1.66 11.19
N GLU A 256 -10.37 -0.80 11.39
CA GLU A 256 -9.06 -1.19 11.89
C GLU A 256 -9.09 -1.64 13.34
N ALA A 257 -9.85 -0.94 14.20
CA ALA A 257 -10.03 -1.31 15.59
C ALA A 257 -10.67 -2.71 15.71
N LEU A 258 -11.74 -2.96 14.99
CA LEU A 258 -12.38 -4.28 14.94
C LEU A 258 -11.46 -5.37 14.37
N TYR A 259 -10.62 -5.02 13.40
CA TYR A 259 -9.64 -5.95 12.88
C TYR A 259 -8.62 -6.36 13.93
N PHE A 260 -7.99 -5.42 14.63
CA PHE A 260 -7.02 -5.72 15.66
C PHE A 260 -7.63 -6.48 16.85
N LEU A 261 -8.87 -6.16 17.24
CA LEU A 261 -9.61 -6.89 18.27
C LEU A 261 -9.96 -8.33 17.87
N SER A 262 -10.02 -8.62 16.57
CA SER A 262 -10.43 -9.94 16.06
C SER A 262 -9.25 -10.83 15.60
N LEU A 263 -8.01 -10.37 15.71
CA LEU A 263 -6.83 -11.08 15.16
C LEU A 263 -6.71 -12.53 15.62
N ASP A 264 -6.98 -12.83 16.89
CA ASP A 264 -6.76 -14.15 17.47
C ASP A 264 -7.71 -15.23 16.92
N TRP A 265 -8.95 -14.85 16.59
CA TRP A 265 -9.99 -15.77 16.11
C TRP A 265 -10.35 -15.59 14.64
N ARG A 266 -9.80 -14.56 13.98
CA ARG A 266 -10.10 -14.27 12.58
C ARG A 266 -9.46 -15.28 11.64
N ASN A 267 -10.24 -15.77 10.68
CA ASN A 267 -9.75 -16.63 9.60
C ASN A 267 -9.58 -15.78 8.33
N SER A 268 -8.38 -15.81 7.74
CA SER A 268 -8.04 -15.03 6.53
C SER A 268 -8.84 -15.42 5.29
N HIS A 269 -9.45 -16.60 5.27
CA HIS A 269 -10.29 -17.06 4.16
C HIS A 269 -11.69 -16.47 4.15
N PHE A 270 -12.10 -15.81 5.22
CA PHE A 270 -13.42 -15.21 5.33
C PHE A 270 -13.38 -13.69 5.23
N LYS A 271 -14.39 -13.14 4.54
CA LYS A 271 -14.64 -11.71 4.54
C LYS A 271 -15.43 -11.35 5.80
N TYR A 272 -14.93 -10.38 6.54
CA TYR A 272 -15.58 -9.85 7.74
C TYR A 272 -16.14 -8.46 7.49
N GLU A 273 -17.26 -8.18 8.10
CA GLU A 273 -18.00 -6.93 8.00
C GLU A 273 -18.17 -6.32 9.38
N GLN A 274 -18.36 -4.99 9.40
CA GLN A 274 -18.72 -4.28 10.62
C GLN A 274 -20.22 -4.47 10.84
N ASP A 275 -20.58 -5.11 11.94
CA ASP A 275 -21.97 -5.34 12.28
C ASP A 275 -22.30 -4.79 13.67
N HIS A 276 -23.60 -4.49 13.92
CA HIS A 276 -24.06 -3.99 15.20
C HIS A 276 -24.26 -5.12 16.21
N LEU A 277 -23.74 -4.97 17.43
CA LEU A 277 -24.07 -5.85 18.57
C LEU A 277 -25.58 -5.78 18.90
N HIS A 278 -26.07 -4.55 18.98
CA HIS A 278 -27.49 -4.26 19.09
C HIS A 278 -27.97 -3.64 17.78
N PRO A 279 -28.95 -4.27 17.08
CA PRO A 279 -29.40 -3.80 15.77
C PRO A 279 -29.84 -2.34 15.79
N PHE A 280 -29.41 -1.61 14.73
CA PHE A 280 -29.67 -0.17 14.61
C PHE A 280 -31.15 0.19 14.68
N GLU A 281 -32.02 -0.60 14.05
CA GLU A 281 -33.48 -0.42 13.96
C GLU A 281 -34.19 -0.51 15.32
N ARG A 282 -33.59 -1.24 16.26
CA ARG A 282 -34.17 -1.35 17.62
C ARG A 282 -34.14 -0.04 18.39
N PHE A 283 -33.30 0.90 17.99
CA PHE A 283 -33.21 2.23 18.57
C PHE A 283 -34.17 3.25 17.90
N ASP A 284 -34.87 2.87 16.84
CA ASP A 284 -35.86 3.70 16.17
C ASP A 284 -37.28 3.50 16.78
N GLY A 285 -37.45 2.44 17.57
CA GLY A 285 -38.69 2.14 18.25
C GLY A 285 -38.96 2.94 19.55
N ASN A 286 -39.97 2.53 20.27
CA ASN A 286 -40.30 3.12 21.55
C ASN A 286 -39.26 2.80 22.65
N LYS A 287 -39.02 3.78 23.51
CA LYS A 287 -38.14 3.62 24.67
C LYS A 287 -38.63 2.46 25.58
N PRO A 288 -37.78 1.50 25.97
CA PRO A 288 -38.10 0.48 26.92
C PRO A 288 -38.53 1.10 28.27
N ILE A 289 -39.52 0.51 28.92
CA ILE A 289 -40.11 1.03 30.19
C ILE A 289 -39.05 1.17 31.29
N ALA A 290 -38.12 0.21 31.37
CA ALA A 290 -37.08 0.18 32.40
C ALA A 290 -35.88 1.12 32.15
N VAL A 291 -35.86 1.86 31.03
CA VAL A 291 -34.73 2.73 30.64
C VAL A 291 -35.10 4.19 30.86
N SER A 292 -34.21 5.00 31.43
CA SER A 292 -34.41 6.44 31.55
C SER A 292 -34.48 7.13 30.19
N MET A 293 -35.06 8.32 30.10
CA MET A 293 -35.05 9.12 28.87
C MET A 293 -33.65 9.59 28.49
N GLU A 294 -32.79 9.83 29.47
CA GLU A 294 -31.39 10.25 29.27
C GLU A 294 -30.57 9.10 28.68
N ASP A 295 -30.65 7.90 29.30
CA ASP A 295 -29.96 6.71 28.77
C ASP A 295 -30.44 6.35 27.37
N TRP A 296 -31.76 6.44 27.13
CA TRP A 296 -32.31 6.16 25.81
C TRP A 296 -31.79 7.12 24.73
N ARG A 297 -31.66 8.40 25.04
CA ARG A 297 -31.04 9.39 24.12
C ARG A 297 -29.60 9.06 23.89
N ASN A 298 -28.86 8.74 24.93
CA ASN A 298 -27.44 8.35 24.84
C ASN A 298 -27.26 7.10 24.00
N TRP A 299 -28.05 6.07 24.21
CA TRP A 299 -27.99 4.83 23.41
C TRP A 299 -28.31 5.08 21.95
N ARG A 300 -29.33 5.87 21.65
CA ARG A 300 -29.65 6.27 20.28
C ARG A 300 -28.52 7.08 19.62
N GLY A 301 -27.90 7.97 20.34
CA GLY A 301 -26.78 8.77 19.87
C GLY A 301 -25.53 7.93 19.58
N ASN A 302 -25.34 6.84 20.32
CA ASN A 302 -24.16 5.97 20.23
C ASN A 302 -24.38 4.70 19.40
N ARG A 303 -25.60 4.46 18.89
CA ARG A 303 -26.00 3.20 18.24
C ARG A 303 -25.13 2.80 17.05
N ASN A 304 -24.52 3.78 16.35
CA ASN A 304 -23.67 3.55 15.18
C ASN A 304 -22.16 3.61 15.49
N ARG A 305 -21.79 3.83 16.77
CA ARG A 305 -20.40 3.98 17.19
C ARG A 305 -19.72 2.64 17.44
N LEU A 306 -18.37 2.66 17.42
CA LEU A 306 -17.53 1.48 17.58
C LEU A 306 -17.94 0.62 18.80
N ALA A 307 -18.34 1.23 19.91
CA ALA A 307 -18.78 0.53 21.12
C ALA A 307 -19.98 -0.41 20.88
N ASN A 308 -20.80 -0.17 19.86
CA ASN A 308 -21.91 -1.04 19.44
C ASN A 308 -21.56 -1.90 18.21
N LEU A 309 -20.30 -1.99 17.81
CA LEU A 309 -19.89 -2.72 16.62
C LEU A 309 -19.06 -3.95 16.98
N HIS A 310 -19.11 -4.94 16.13
CA HIS A 310 -18.19 -6.07 16.15
C HIS A 310 -17.84 -6.52 14.72
N SER A 311 -16.81 -7.37 14.63
CA SER A 311 -16.43 -8.00 13.37
C SER A 311 -17.20 -9.30 13.21
N LEU A 312 -18.01 -9.44 12.16
CA LEU A 312 -18.78 -10.65 11.88
C LEU A 312 -18.47 -11.16 10.47
N GLU A 313 -18.37 -12.47 10.31
CA GLU A 313 -18.20 -13.10 8.98
C GLU A 313 -19.45 -12.83 8.14
N GLY A 314 -19.27 -12.48 6.85
CA GLY A 314 -20.34 -11.94 6.00
C GLY A 314 -21.56 -12.85 5.85
N ARG A 315 -21.38 -14.19 5.77
CA ARG A 315 -22.50 -15.14 5.74
C ARG A 315 -23.25 -15.15 7.08
N SER A 316 -22.50 -15.08 8.17
CA SER A 316 -23.04 -15.01 9.51
C SER A 316 -23.78 -13.70 9.75
N ASN A 317 -23.30 -12.59 9.18
CA ASN A 317 -23.96 -11.29 9.21
C ASN A 317 -25.29 -11.32 8.46
N ALA A 318 -25.31 -11.85 7.25
CA ALA A 318 -26.54 -12.01 6.47
C ALA A 318 -27.58 -12.87 7.20
N SER A 319 -27.16 -13.93 7.89
CA SER A 319 -28.03 -14.82 8.67
C SER A 319 -28.56 -14.19 9.95
N LYS A 320 -27.76 -13.28 10.56
CA LYS A 320 -28.15 -12.57 11.80
C LYS A 320 -29.27 -11.55 11.56
N SER A 321 -29.24 -10.87 10.39
CA SER A 321 -30.20 -9.80 10.06
C SER A 321 -30.36 -8.78 11.20
N ASP A 322 -31.57 -8.53 11.69
CA ASP A 322 -31.91 -7.59 12.76
C ASP A 322 -31.90 -8.20 14.17
N MET A 323 -31.44 -9.46 14.32
CA MET A 323 -31.29 -10.10 15.63
C MET A 323 -30.09 -9.52 16.38
N ARG A 324 -30.19 -9.45 17.73
CA ARG A 324 -29.00 -9.18 18.53
C ARG A 324 -27.99 -10.32 18.37
N LEU A 325 -26.69 -10.01 18.51
CA LEU A 325 -25.64 -11.03 18.42
C LEU A 325 -25.92 -12.21 19.38
N VAL A 326 -26.28 -11.91 20.61
CA VAL A 326 -26.57 -12.95 21.64
C VAL A 326 -27.70 -13.87 21.17
N ASP A 327 -28.79 -13.31 20.68
CA ASP A 327 -29.95 -14.07 20.21
C ASP A 327 -29.59 -14.96 19.00
N SER A 328 -28.79 -14.43 18.07
CA SER A 328 -28.28 -15.17 16.91
C SER A 328 -27.34 -16.32 17.29
N LEU A 329 -26.52 -16.14 18.33
CA LEU A 329 -25.62 -17.20 18.81
C LEU A 329 -26.41 -18.31 19.56
N GLU A 330 -27.45 -17.96 20.29
CA GLU A 330 -28.31 -18.94 20.95
C GLU A 330 -29.11 -19.76 19.93
N ASP A 331 -29.61 -19.13 18.88
CA ASP A 331 -30.36 -19.80 17.81
C ASP A 331 -29.48 -20.83 17.08
N ARG A 332 -28.20 -20.47 16.77
CA ARG A 332 -27.23 -21.41 16.20
C ARG A 332 -26.92 -22.59 17.11
N LYS A 333 -26.82 -22.39 18.43
CA LYS A 333 -26.61 -23.48 19.37
C LYS A 333 -27.83 -24.45 19.38
N ARG A 334 -29.04 -23.94 19.25
CA ARG A 334 -30.26 -24.74 19.14
C ARG A 334 -30.30 -25.48 17.79
N GLY A 335 -29.96 -24.81 16.68
CA GLY A 335 -29.93 -25.43 15.36
C GLY A 335 -28.86 -26.53 15.23
N SER A 336 -27.70 -26.38 15.87
CA SER A 336 -26.65 -27.41 15.89
C SER A 336 -26.93 -28.59 16.79
N ALA A 337 -27.79 -28.43 17.81
CA ALA A 337 -28.22 -29.50 18.69
C ALA A 337 -29.22 -30.48 18.01
N GLY A 338 -29.79 -30.09 16.88
CA GLY A 338 -30.72 -30.93 16.08
C GLY A 338 -30.11 -31.68 14.90
N MET A 339 -28.79 -31.55 14.63
CA MET A 339 -28.14 -32.36 13.61
C MET A 339 -27.51 -33.62 14.22
N PRO A 340 -27.88 -34.85 13.76
CA PRO A 340 -27.16 -36.04 14.17
C PRO A 340 -25.71 -35.97 13.71
N ARG A 341 -24.79 -36.38 14.56
CA ARG A 341 -23.36 -36.49 14.32
C ARG A 341 -23.05 -37.50 13.19
#